data_aa345793f90a7db2f7b78fc9efba6e2a
#
_entry.id   aa345793f90a7db2f7b78fc9efba6e2a
#
_cell.length_a   1.000
_cell.length_b   1.000
_cell.length_c   1.000
_cell.angle_alpha   90.00
_cell.angle_beta   90.00
_cell.angle_gamma   90.00
#
_symmetry.space_group_name_H-M   'P 1'
#
loop_
_entity.id
_entity.type
_entity.pdbx_description
1 polymer ?
#
loop_
_entity_poly.entity_id
_entity_poly.type
_entity_poly.pdbx_seq_one_letter_code
_entity_poly.pdbx_strand_id
1 'polypeptide(L)'
;LPVAQSVSVRGWLDGEGIDEFDRPTICLHNGRALLRADWNSTLINEGDVVTFVALPHGGGGGGGKNPLKTVLSIALMVAAPALGGPLAGSMGLTGSLFAGTAFEIGWGTVLGGVVSLAGSALINAVIPSPRTSVPSTNFSSVGSPPAPSPTYSLSAQGNEARLGQPIPVLYGRHLIYPDLASHPYQEFLGNEQYMFQLHVIGQGEYDLEQVRIEDTPISSFEEVQTEVVGPGGSVTLFETDVVTAPEVAGQELLSSADGGGWIGPFTANPAATQAGSLDIDVIFPRGLYYANDAGGLDTRSLQWKVQARSIDDDGIAVGSWVTLGSESYSAATNTAQRQSFKYTVTPGRYEVRLQRLDTKDSSSRAGHEIRWGALRSYLDGAPDFGDVTLLAVKMRATDNLSQRSSRMINCIVTRRLPVWNSVTGWSAPVPTRSIAWAFADACRSQYGAKLADARIDLNALVALDQTWADRGDEFSGIFDSSMTVWEALNRIARCGRAVPVLQGGVVRIFRDAVQTLPIAMFGPRNIVKGSFKIQYIMPGEETADSVTVTFFNARTWKPDEVTAALSDSAIEKPAKVSLFGCTGEAQAQREGLYMAGQPVSTQVGLLVNGTRRDDPHLWRPGCDHP
;
A
#
# COMPACT_ATOMS: atom_id res chain seq x y z
N LEU A 1 7.24 19.44 36.58
CA LEU A 1 7.21 19.97 37.94
C LEU A 1 6.05 19.33 38.70
N PRO A 2 6.23 18.86 39.96
CA PRO A 2 5.14 18.26 40.72
C PRO A 2 4.11 19.32 41.10
N VAL A 3 2.83 19.05 40.85
CA VAL A 3 1.70 19.89 41.27
C VAL A 3 1.16 19.32 42.57
N ALA A 4 1.31 20.07 43.67
CA ALA A 4 0.91 19.63 45.01
C ALA A 4 -0.61 19.75 45.28
N GLN A 5 -1.37 20.43 44.46
CA GLN A 5 -2.84 20.60 44.51
C GLN A 5 -3.40 20.73 43.11
N SER A 6 -4.64 20.28 42.88
CA SER A 6 -5.35 20.47 41.59
C SER A 6 -5.42 21.95 41.23
N VAL A 7 -4.82 22.31 40.11
CA VAL A 7 -4.82 23.68 39.57
C VAL A 7 -5.19 23.65 38.10
N SER A 8 -5.87 24.67 37.60
CA SER A 8 -6.16 24.74 36.16
C SER A 8 -4.88 24.96 35.34
N VAL A 9 -4.89 24.52 34.08
CA VAL A 9 -3.75 24.75 33.16
C VAL A 9 -3.37 26.23 33.15
N ARG A 10 -4.34 27.14 33.09
CA ARG A 10 -4.11 28.59 33.10
C ARG A 10 -3.57 29.04 34.46
N GLY A 11 -4.18 28.60 35.57
CA GLY A 11 -3.73 28.95 36.91
C GLY A 11 -2.31 28.47 37.21
N TRP A 12 -1.90 27.35 36.63
CA TRP A 12 -0.51 26.87 36.72
C TRP A 12 0.45 27.79 35.95
N LEU A 13 0.08 28.18 34.70
CA LEU A 13 0.89 29.10 33.88
C LEU A 13 1.04 30.47 34.57
N ASP A 14 -0.03 31.00 35.16
CA ASP A 14 -0.01 32.26 35.91
C ASP A 14 0.91 32.15 37.14
N GLY A 15 0.89 30.99 37.80
CA GLY A 15 1.80 30.71 38.94
C GLY A 15 3.29 30.63 38.55
N GLU A 16 3.59 30.19 37.34
CA GLU A 16 4.94 30.15 36.76
C GLU A 16 5.35 31.50 36.09
N GLY A 17 4.47 32.51 36.09
CA GLY A 17 4.72 33.82 35.49
C GLY A 17 4.71 33.81 33.96
N ILE A 18 3.98 32.87 33.36
CA ILE A 18 3.86 32.74 31.90
C ILE A 18 2.51 33.30 31.45
N ASP A 19 2.46 34.59 31.16
CA ASP A 19 1.25 35.27 30.71
C ASP A 19 0.89 34.92 29.27
N GLU A 20 1.88 34.92 28.38
CA GLU A 20 1.74 34.57 26.96
C GLU A 20 2.97 33.79 26.46
N PHE A 21 2.77 33.03 25.39
CA PHE A 21 3.87 32.38 24.69
C PHE A 21 4.29 33.22 23.48
N ASP A 22 5.58 33.44 23.28
CA ASP A 22 6.15 34.17 22.13
C ASP A 22 5.80 33.54 20.78
N ARG A 23 5.35 32.30 20.80
CA ARG A 23 4.97 31.52 19.60
C ARG A 23 3.62 30.84 19.80
N PRO A 24 2.87 30.61 18.71
CA PRO A 24 1.67 29.79 18.78
C PRO A 24 2.00 28.44 19.46
N THR A 25 1.34 28.16 20.58
CA THR A 25 1.64 27.00 21.41
C THR A 25 0.37 26.18 21.64
N ILE A 26 0.50 24.86 21.52
CA ILE A 26 -0.54 23.89 21.84
C ILE A 26 -0.24 23.25 23.18
N CYS A 27 -1.27 23.14 24.03
CA CYS A 27 -1.20 22.39 25.27
C CYS A 27 -1.73 20.98 25.05
N LEU A 28 -0.97 19.99 25.51
CA LEU A 28 -1.38 18.60 25.57
C LEU A 28 -1.52 18.20 27.05
N HIS A 29 -2.67 17.71 27.46
CA HIS A 29 -2.92 17.15 28.79
C HIS A 29 -3.09 15.63 28.66
N ASN A 30 -2.20 14.85 29.22
CA ASN A 30 -2.14 13.40 29.10
C ASN A 30 -2.21 12.92 27.64
N GLY A 31 -1.48 13.62 26.75
CA GLY A 31 -1.46 13.35 25.30
C GLY A 31 -2.68 13.85 24.51
N ARG A 32 -3.67 14.46 25.15
CA ARG A 32 -4.86 15.01 24.49
C ARG A 32 -4.71 16.52 24.33
N ALA A 33 -4.89 17.00 23.09
CA ALA A 33 -4.81 18.42 22.80
C ALA A 33 -5.99 19.19 23.46
N LEU A 34 -5.65 20.26 24.18
CA LEU A 34 -6.58 21.18 24.79
C LEU A 34 -6.67 22.47 23.99
N LEU A 35 -7.90 22.93 23.72
CA LEU A 35 -8.12 24.26 23.16
C LEU A 35 -7.79 25.33 24.22
N ARG A 36 -7.31 26.49 23.76
CA ARG A 36 -6.94 27.59 24.67
C ARG A 36 -8.13 28.08 25.53
N ALA A 37 -9.35 27.93 25.01
CA ALA A 37 -10.59 28.22 25.74
C ALA A 37 -10.80 27.31 26.96
N ASP A 38 -10.30 26.07 26.91
CA ASP A 38 -10.49 25.07 27.95
C ASP A 38 -9.41 25.09 29.04
N TRP A 39 -8.36 25.92 28.89
CA TRP A 39 -7.25 25.99 29.86
C TRP A 39 -7.65 26.48 31.23
N ASN A 40 -8.72 27.30 31.30
CA ASN A 40 -9.26 27.78 32.59
C ASN A 40 -10.08 26.70 33.34
N SER A 41 -10.67 25.76 32.60
CA SER A 41 -11.58 24.75 33.13
C SER A 41 -10.92 23.38 33.34
N THR A 42 -9.81 23.10 32.66
CA THR A 42 -9.12 21.81 32.76
C THR A 42 -8.16 21.81 33.95
N LEU A 43 -8.43 20.94 34.93
CA LEU A 43 -7.59 20.77 36.12
C LEU A 43 -6.44 19.79 35.87
N ILE A 44 -5.26 20.16 36.35
CA ILE A 44 -4.07 19.32 36.40
C ILE A 44 -4.02 18.69 37.78
N ASN A 45 -3.94 17.38 37.86
CA ASN A 45 -3.82 16.62 39.10
C ASN A 45 -2.45 16.01 39.23
N GLU A 46 -2.14 15.50 40.42
CA GLU A 46 -0.90 14.76 40.64
C GLU A 46 -0.82 13.52 39.75
N GLY A 47 0.28 13.40 38.98
CA GLY A 47 0.49 12.34 38.00
C GLY A 47 0.09 12.68 36.58
N ASP A 48 -0.59 13.82 36.35
CA ASP A 48 -0.91 14.26 34.98
C ASP A 48 0.36 14.78 34.26
N VAL A 49 0.42 14.53 32.96
CA VAL A 49 1.47 15.04 32.08
C VAL A 49 0.92 16.16 31.22
N VAL A 50 1.45 17.38 31.39
CA VAL A 50 1.09 18.54 30.59
C VAL A 50 2.30 18.95 29.74
N THR A 51 2.13 19.01 28.44
CA THR A 51 3.19 19.36 27.49
C THR A 51 2.76 20.54 26.63
N PHE A 52 3.61 21.58 26.57
CA PHE A 52 3.42 22.74 25.69
C PHE A 52 4.33 22.61 24.46
N VAL A 53 3.73 22.60 23.28
CA VAL A 53 4.44 22.45 22.00
C VAL A 53 4.37 23.78 21.25
N ALA A 54 5.51 24.47 21.12
CA ALA A 54 5.62 25.70 20.36
C ALA A 54 5.75 25.39 18.86
N LEU A 55 4.98 26.11 18.03
CA LEU A 55 5.02 25.95 16.58
C LEU A 55 6.16 26.77 15.98
N PRO A 56 7.02 26.19 15.12
CA PRO A 56 8.01 26.95 14.39
C PRO A 56 7.32 27.90 13.40
N HIS A 57 7.76 29.16 13.32
CA HIS A 57 7.36 30.07 12.24
C HIS A 57 7.95 29.54 10.93
N GLY A 58 7.11 29.00 10.06
CA GLY A 58 7.51 28.58 8.72
C GLY A 58 7.77 29.81 7.86
N GLY A 59 9.01 29.97 7.38
CA GLY A 59 9.33 30.87 6.29
C GLY A 59 8.57 30.44 5.03
N GLY A 60 8.03 31.40 4.28
CA GLY A 60 7.13 31.21 3.17
C GLY A 60 7.71 30.37 2.02
N GLY A 61 6.89 29.50 1.48
CA GLY A 61 7.11 28.71 0.28
C GLY A 61 5.87 27.86 0.03
N GLY A 62 5.13 28.19 -1.03
CA GLY A 62 3.78 27.75 -1.35
C GLY A 62 3.53 26.24 -1.36
N GLY A 63 2.37 25.87 -0.88
CA GLY A 63 1.77 24.56 -0.93
C GLY A 63 0.94 24.34 0.33
N GLY A 64 -0.39 24.42 0.22
CA GLY A 64 -1.37 24.38 1.32
C GLY A 64 -1.24 23.22 2.28
N LYS A 65 -0.27 23.25 3.15
CA LYS A 65 -0.15 22.32 4.28
C LYS A 65 -1.01 22.86 5.42
N ASN A 66 -2.02 22.10 5.80
CA ASN A 66 -2.85 22.42 6.96
C ASN A 66 -1.96 22.42 8.22
N PRO A 67 -1.71 23.58 8.86
CA PRO A 67 -0.80 23.66 10.01
C PRO A 67 -1.28 22.80 11.18
N LEU A 68 -2.59 22.61 11.34
CA LEU A 68 -3.17 21.77 12.39
C LEU A 68 -2.78 20.31 12.21
N LYS A 69 -2.74 19.81 10.98
CA LYS A 69 -2.30 18.43 10.69
C LYS A 69 -0.83 18.21 11.07
N THR A 70 0.04 19.15 10.70
CA THR A 70 1.47 19.09 11.04
C THR A 70 1.68 19.11 12.56
N VAL A 71 0.94 19.95 13.26
CA VAL A 71 0.99 20.07 14.72
C VAL A 71 0.53 18.82 15.42
N LEU A 72 -0.62 18.27 15.01
CA LEU A 72 -1.13 17.00 15.57
C LEU A 72 -0.19 15.83 15.32
N SER A 73 0.47 15.79 14.16
CA SER A 73 1.47 14.76 13.86
C SER A 73 2.71 14.89 14.74
N ILE A 74 3.19 16.12 14.99
CA ILE A 74 4.33 16.39 15.90
C ILE A 74 3.92 16.07 17.34
N ALA A 75 2.74 16.48 17.77
CA ALA A 75 2.22 16.20 19.10
C ALA A 75 2.11 14.68 19.36
N LEU A 76 1.65 13.93 18.37
CA LEU A 76 1.56 12.47 18.43
C LEU A 76 2.96 11.83 18.51
N MET A 77 3.92 12.33 17.71
CA MET A 77 5.30 11.83 17.72
C MET A 77 5.98 12.03 19.09
N VAL A 78 5.68 13.14 19.76
CA VAL A 78 6.20 13.44 21.12
C VAL A 78 5.48 12.63 22.19
N ALA A 79 4.16 12.44 22.07
CA ALA A 79 3.34 11.75 23.07
C ALA A 79 3.40 10.21 22.97
N ALA A 80 3.64 9.67 21.78
CA ALA A 80 3.62 8.23 21.54
C ALA A 80 4.59 7.41 22.43
N PRO A 81 5.84 7.83 22.65
CA PRO A 81 6.74 7.13 23.57
C PRO A 81 6.27 7.15 25.03
N ALA A 82 5.63 8.26 25.46
CA ALA A 82 5.09 8.39 26.81
C ALA A 82 3.88 7.49 27.07
N LEU A 83 3.08 7.22 26.02
CA LEU A 83 1.91 6.32 26.10
C LEU A 83 2.30 4.84 25.97
N GLY A 84 3.38 4.54 25.26
CA GLY A 84 3.85 3.17 25.05
C GLY A 84 4.25 2.46 26.34
N GLY A 85 4.85 3.17 27.31
CA GLY A 85 5.24 2.61 28.62
C GLY A 85 4.05 2.11 29.45
N PRO A 86 3.03 2.95 29.72
CA PRO A 86 1.81 2.52 30.41
C PRO A 86 1.06 1.41 29.68
N LEU A 87 1.03 1.44 28.35
CA LEU A 87 0.39 0.41 27.54
C LEU A 87 1.12 -0.93 27.66
N ALA A 88 2.45 -0.94 27.62
CA ALA A 88 3.26 -2.13 27.85
C ALA A 88 3.01 -2.74 29.22
N GLY A 89 2.94 -1.90 30.26
CA GLY A 89 2.63 -2.33 31.62
C GLY A 89 1.25 -2.95 31.76
N SER A 90 0.22 -2.38 31.12
CA SER A 90 -1.14 -2.92 31.13
C SER A 90 -1.29 -4.24 30.38
N MET A 91 -0.41 -4.52 29.41
CA MET A 91 -0.33 -5.77 28.65
C MET A 91 0.61 -6.81 29.31
N GLY A 92 1.20 -6.49 30.46
CA GLY A 92 2.15 -7.38 31.16
C GLY A 92 3.53 -7.50 30.53
N LEU A 93 3.85 -6.61 29.56
CA LEU A 93 5.14 -6.58 28.87
C LEU A 93 6.13 -5.75 29.68
N THR A 94 6.89 -6.40 30.55
CA THR A 94 7.93 -5.77 31.37
C THR A 94 9.31 -6.09 30.85
N GLY A 95 10.24 -5.12 30.90
CA GLY A 95 11.60 -5.27 30.42
C GLY A 95 11.84 -4.61 29.05
N SER A 96 12.93 -5.00 28.41
CA SER A 96 13.33 -4.48 27.11
C SER A 96 13.52 -5.61 26.10
N LEU A 97 13.27 -5.32 24.84
CA LEU A 97 13.76 -6.11 23.72
C LEU A 97 15.27 -5.93 23.66
N PHE A 98 15.99 -7.06 23.57
CA PHE A 98 17.47 -7.09 23.53
C PHE A 98 18.16 -6.61 24.81
N ALA A 99 17.62 -6.96 26.00
CA ALA A 99 18.21 -6.66 27.29
C ALA A 99 19.69 -7.12 27.33
N GLY A 100 20.57 -6.19 27.70
CA GLY A 100 22.02 -6.45 27.81
C GLY A 100 22.81 -6.27 26.52
N THR A 101 22.20 -5.75 25.44
CA THR A 101 22.89 -5.38 24.19
C THR A 101 23.00 -3.87 24.02
N ALA A 102 23.88 -3.40 23.13
CA ALA A 102 24.03 -1.98 22.80
C ALA A 102 22.78 -1.36 22.14
N PHE A 103 21.79 -2.17 21.78
CA PHE A 103 20.51 -1.79 21.14
C PHE A 103 19.31 -2.18 22.00
N GLU A 104 19.40 -2.01 23.29
CA GLU A 104 18.28 -2.27 24.19
C GLU A 104 17.10 -1.33 23.91
N ILE A 105 15.99 -1.88 23.42
CA ILE A 105 14.75 -1.14 23.14
C ILE A 105 13.66 -1.60 24.10
N GLY A 106 13.19 -0.69 24.96
CA GLY A 106 12.09 -0.99 25.85
C GLY A 106 10.76 -1.24 25.11
N TRP A 107 9.93 -2.15 25.61
CA TRP A 107 8.59 -2.40 25.09
C TRP A 107 7.74 -1.13 24.98
N GLY A 108 7.96 -0.16 25.87
CA GLY A 108 7.33 1.15 25.81
C GLY A 108 7.62 1.90 24.51
N THR A 109 8.85 1.83 24.01
CA THR A 109 9.27 2.48 22.75
C THR A 109 8.65 1.79 21.53
N VAL A 110 8.57 0.46 21.53
CA VAL A 110 7.94 -0.32 20.44
C VAL A 110 6.45 -0.01 20.35
N LEU A 111 5.74 -0.07 21.47
CA LEU A 111 4.31 0.24 21.51
C LEU A 111 4.04 1.73 21.27
N GLY A 112 4.93 2.63 21.66
CA GLY A 112 4.88 4.03 21.31
C GLY A 112 4.96 4.25 19.80
N GLY A 113 5.81 3.50 19.10
CA GLY A 113 5.86 3.49 17.62
C GLY A 113 4.53 3.05 16.99
N VAL A 114 3.92 1.97 17.50
CA VAL A 114 2.61 1.50 17.02
C VAL A 114 1.52 2.54 17.29
N VAL A 115 1.50 3.17 18.47
CA VAL A 115 0.55 4.25 18.80
C VAL A 115 0.75 5.45 17.87
N SER A 116 1.99 5.80 17.53
CA SER A 116 2.29 6.88 16.59
C SER A 116 1.74 6.60 15.19
N LEU A 117 1.90 5.38 14.69
CA LEU A 117 1.37 4.96 13.38
C LEU A 117 -0.15 4.97 13.35
N ALA A 118 -0.80 4.39 14.36
CA ALA A 118 -2.26 4.37 14.47
C ALA A 118 -2.84 5.78 14.60
N GLY A 119 -2.20 6.64 15.40
CA GLY A 119 -2.61 8.03 15.57
C GLY A 119 -2.43 8.86 14.31
N SER A 120 -1.39 8.62 13.52
CA SER A 120 -1.20 9.29 12.21
C SER A 120 -2.31 8.94 11.23
N ALA A 121 -2.80 7.69 11.24
CA ALA A 121 -3.95 7.27 10.45
C ALA A 121 -5.25 7.97 10.90
N LEU A 122 -5.46 8.08 12.22
CA LEU A 122 -6.60 8.81 12.80
C LEU A 122 -6.57 10.30 12.47
N ILE A 123 -5.40 10.96 12.55
CA ILE A 123 -5.24 12.37 12.17
C ILE A 123 -5.61 12.59 10.71
N ASN A 124 -5.21 11.69 9.81
CA ASN A 124 -5.57 11.77 8.39
C ASN A 124 -7.07 11.54 8.15
N ALA A 125 -7.74 10.76 8.98
CA ALA A 125 -9.18 10.53 8.91
C ALA A 125 -10.01 11.71 9.46
N VAL A 126 -9.51 12.37 10.51
CA VAL A 126 -10.22 13.48 11.21
C VAL A 126 -9.98 14.83 10.53
N ILE A 127 -8.79 15.04 9.93
CA ILE A 127 -8.44 16.29 9.24
C ILE A 127 -8.17 15.95 7.77
N PRO A 128 -9.20 15.89 6.93
CA PRO A 128 -9.01 15.73 5.50
C PRO A 128 -8.23 16.92 4.93
N SER A 129 -7.45 16.68 3.88
CA SER A 129 -6.73 17.73 3.16
C SER A 129 -7.68 18.85 2.75
N PRO A 130 -7.27 20.12 2.77
CA PRO A 130 -8.15 21.25 2.46
C PRO A 130 -8.78 21.03 1.08
N ARG A 131 -10.09 20.90 1.07
CA ARG A 131 -10.88 20.92 -0.15
C ARG A 131 -11.05 22.39 -0.51
N THR A 132 -10.66 22.77 -1.72
CA THR A 132 -11.20 23.99 -2.32
C THR A 132 -12.71 23.87 -2.28
N SER A 133 -13.40 24.83 -1.68
CA SER A 133 -14.85 24.90 -1.63
C SER A 133 -15.35 25.04 -3.08
N VAL A 134 -15.77 23.91 -3.67
CA VAL A 134 -16.51 23.91 -4.92
C VAL A 134 -17.98 24.12 -4.55
N PRO A 135 -18.72 24.99 -5.25
CA PRO A 135 -20.16 25.14 -5.02
C PRO A 135 -20.83 23.77 -5.07
N SER A 136 -21.53 23.40 -4.02
CA SER A 136 -22.23 22.13 -3.93
C SER A 136 -23.47 22.17 -4.82
N THR A 137 -23.35 21.65 -6.02
CA THR A 137 -24.54 21.24 -6.76
C THR A 137 -25.09 20.01 -6.07
N ASN A 138 -26.33 20.07 -5.63
CA ASN A 138 -27.09 18.93 -5.09
C ASN A 138 -27.35 17.91 -6.20
N PHE A 139 -26.31 17.16 -6.60
CA PHE A 139 -26.47 15.89 -7.28
C PHE A 139 -26.85 14.87 -6.20
N SER A 140 -28.14 14.79 -5.88
CA SER A 140 -28.69 14.00 -4.77
C SER A 140 -28.56 12.48 -4.90
N SER A 141 -27.64 11.98 -5.70
CA SER A 141 -27.37 10.54 -5.85
C SER A 141 -25.91 10.20 -6.10
N VAL A 142 -25.01 11.18 -6.06
CA VAL A 142 -23.59 10.93 -6.25
C VAL A 142 -22.97 10.75 -4.86
N GLY A 143 -22.73 9.52 -4.45
CA GLY A 143 -21.98 9.21 -3.24
C GLY A 143 -20.68 10.01 -3.17
N SER A 144 -20.23 10.33 -1.96
CA SER A 144 -18.97 11.03 -1.73
C SER A 144 -17.88 10.45 -2.62
N PRO A 145 -17.04 11.28 -3.26
CA PRO A 145 -15.94 10.75 -4.06
C PRO A 145 -15.13 9.79 -3.18
N PRO A 146 -14.76 8.61 -3.69
CA PRO A 146 -13.96 7.66 -2.95
C PRO A 146 -12.66 8.32 -2.52
N ALA A 147 -12.14 7.92 -1.36
CA ALA A 147 -10.77 8.26 -0.99
C ALA A 147 -9.84 7.84 -2.15
N PRO A 148 -8.93 8.71 -2.59
CA PRO A 148 -8.02 8.34 -3.67
C PRO A 148 -7.25 7.08 -3.27
N SER A 149 -7.19 6.10 -4.19
CA SER A 149 -6.36 4.92 -4.02
C SER A 149 -4.90 5.35 -3.81
N PRO A 150 -4.13 4.70 -2.92
CA PRO A 150 -2.69 4.91 -2.77
C PRO A 150 -1.94 4.85 -4.10
N THR A 151 -2.40 4.03 -5.02
CA THR A 151 -1.82 3.90 -6.38
C THR A 151 -2.01 5.14 -7.24
N TYR A 152 -3.02 5.97 -6.94
CA TYR A 152 -3.27 7.25 -7.63
C TYR A 152 -2.63 8.45 -6.94
N SER A 153 -2.05 8.30 -5.76
CA SER A 153 -1.40 9.39 -5.05
C SER A 153 0.08 9.46 -5.42
N LEU A 154 0.57 10.66 -5.73
CA LEU A 154 2.00 10.92 -5.96
C LEU A 154 2.88 10.58 -4.73
N SER A 155 2.29 10.34 -3.58
CA SER A 155 2.98 9.93 -2.34
C SER A 155 3.11 8.42 -2.16
N ALA A 156 2.43 7.61 -2.98
CA ALA A 156 2.51 6.13 -2.98
C ALA A 156 3.48 5.61 -4.04
N GLN A 157 4.55 6.34 -4.32
CA GLN A 157 5.58 5.97 -5.26
C GLN A 157 6.67 5.14 -4.59
N GLY A 158 6.35 3.93 -4.15
CA GLY A 158 7.31 3.01 -3.58
C GLY A 158 6.82 1.58 -3.67
N ASN A 159 7.73 0.63 -3.92
CA ASN A 159 7.40 -0.77 -3.73
C ASN A 159 7.49 -1.04 -2.22
N GLU A 160 6.36 -1.01 -1.56
CA GLU A 160 6.23 -1.19 -0.11
C GLU A 160 5.53 -2.52 0.20
N ALA A 161 5.80 -3.08 1.36
CA ALA A 161 5.04 -4.21 1.89
C ALA A 161 3.83 -3.66 2.66
N ARG A 162 2.63 -3.87 2.14
CA ARG A 162 1.38 -3.44 2.79
C ARG A 162 0.79 -4.56 3.65
N LEU A 163 1.45 -4.88 4.75
CA LEU A 163 1.03 -5.93 5.67
C LEU A 163 -0.37 -5.66 6.25
N GLY A 164 -1.25 -6.67 6.19
CA GLY A 164 -2.61 -6.57 6.71
C GLY A 164 -3.57 -5.72 5.86
N GLN A 165 -3.13 -5.23 4.70
CA GLN A 165 -4.01 -4.55 3.75
C GLN A 165 -4.56 -5.54 2.71
N PRO A 166 -5.72 -5.25 2.10
CA PRO A 166 -6.24 -6.07 1.02
C PRO A 166 -5.28 -6.15 -0.18
N ILE A 167 -5.15 -7.33 -0.76
CA ILE A 167 -4.45 -7.48 -2.04
C ILE A 167 -5.27 -6.74 -3.11
N PRO A 168 -4.65 -5.89 -3.94
CA PRO A 168 -5.37 -5.13 -4.95
C PRO A 168 -6.10 -6.02 -5.97
N VAL A 169 -7.33 -5.63 -6.30
CA VAL A 169 -8.07 -6.16 -7.45
C VAL A 169 -8.08 -5.08 -8.53
N LEU A 170 -7.44 -5.37 -9.63
CA LEU A 170 -7.35 -4.44 -10.76
C LEU A 170 -8.26 -4.93 -11.89
N TYR A 171 -8.98 -4.02 -12.51
CA TYR A 171 -9.74 -4.28 -13.72
C TYR A 171 -9.24 -3.40 -14.86
N GLY A 172 -9.32 -3.90 -16.08
CA GLY A 172 -8.87 -3.19 -17.26
C GLY A 172 -7.33 -3.10 -17.35
N ARG A 173 -6.84 -2.00 -17.91
CA ARG A 173 -5.41 -1.74 -18.15
C ARG A 173 -4.93 -0.55 -17.32
N HIS A 174 -3.87 -0.74 -16.54
CA HIS A 174 -3.36 0.30 -15.64
C HIS A 174 -1.85 0.23 -15.44
N LEU A 175 -1.21 1.39 -15.21
CA LEU A 175 0.14 1.48 -14.65
C LEU A 175 0.05 1.29 -13.14
N ILE A 176 0.84 0.38 -12.61
CA ILE A 176 0.90 0.09 -11.18
C ILE A 176 2.33 0.10 -10.65
N TYR A 177 2.45 0.33 -9.37
CA TYR A 177 3.64 0.12 -8.55
C TYR A 177 3.33 -1.04 -7.61
N PRO A 178 3.70 -2.28 -7.97
CA PRO A 178 3.28 -3.46 -7.23
C PRO A 178 3.88 -3.51 -5.83
N ASP A 179 3.11 -4.04 -4.88
CA ASP A 179 3.57 -4.20 -3.50
C ASP A 179 4.57 -5.36 -3.39
N LEU A 180 5.42 -5.33 -2.37
CA LEU A 180 6.28 -6.45 -2.04
C LEU A 180 5.47 -7.60 -1.44
N ALA A 181 5.62 -8.79 -2.01
CA ALA A 181 4.98 -10.03 -1.52
C ALA A 181 5.82 -10.74 -0.46
N SER A 182 7.15 -10.52 -0.46
CA SER A 182 8.08 -11.04 0.54
C SER A 182 9.14 -9.99 0.87
N HIS A 183 9.86 -10.20 1.97
CA HIS A 183 10.97 -9.33 2.33
C HIS A 183 12.10 -9.46 1.28
N PRO A 184 12.58 -8.37 0.67
CA PRO A 184 13.71 -8.40 -0.25
C PRO A 184 14.97 -8.88 0.46
N TYR A 185 15.78 -9.67 -0.21
CA TYR A 185 17.05 -10.12 0.33
C TYR A 185 18.20 -9.99 -0.71
N GLN A 186 19.42 -10.17 -0.25
CA GLN A 186 20.62 -9.99 -1.05
C GLN A 186 21.56 -11.17 -0.83
N GLU A 187 22.32 -11.54 -1.87
CA GLU A 187 23.40 -12.53 -1.82
C GLU A 187 24.62 -12.00 -2.55
N PHE A 188 25.78 -12.54 -2.24
CA PHE A 188 27.02 -12.23 -2.93
C PHE A 188 27.54 -13.46 -3.70
N LEU A 189 27.57 -13.36 -5.00
CA LEU A 189 28.13 -14.38 -5.88
C LEU A 189 29.40 -13.84 -6.55
N GLY A 190 30.58 -14.38 -6.16
CA GLY A 190 31.86 -13.95 -6.72
C GLY A 190 32.17 -12.46 -6.53
N ASN A 191 31.86 -11.90 -5.36
CA ASN A 191 31.94 -10.47 -5.00
C ASN A 191 30.87 -9.56 -5.65
N GLU A 192 30.01 -10.08 -6.51
CA GLU A 192 28.90 -9.35 -7.09
C GLU A 192 27.67 -9.48 -6.18
N GLN A 193 27.00 -8.38 -5.95
CA GLN A 193 25.78 -8.33 -5.15
C GLN A 193 24.56 -8.56 -6.03
N TYR A 194 23.71 -9.49 -5.62
CA TYR A 194 22.40 -9.74 -6.22
C TYR A 194 21.32 -9.35 -5.23
N MET A 195 20.28 -8.69 -5.71
CA MET A 195 19.06 -8.35 -4.97
C MET A 195 17.89 -9.13 -5.55
N PHE A 196 17.08 -9.70 -4.66
CA PHE A 196 15.90 -10.49 -4.99
C PHE A 196 14.67 -9.80 -4.43
N GLN A 197 13.69 -9.57 -5.28
CA GLN A 197 12.45 -8.93 -4.93
C GLN A 197 11.28 -9.70 -5.51
N LEU A 198 10.28 -10.00 -4.69
CA LEU A 198 9.02 -10.58 -5.11
C LEU A 198 7.91 -9.57 -4.92
N HIS A 199 7.17 -9.32 -5.99
CA HIS A 199 6.08 -8.35 -6.01
C HIS A 199 4.75 -9.04 -6.26
N VAL A 200 3.69 -8.57 -5.61
CA VAL A 200 2.31 -8.96 -5.92
C VAL A 200 1.68 -7.93 -6.84
N ILE A 201 1.25 -8.38 -8.02
CA ILE A 201 0.55 -7.55 -8.99
C ILE A 201 -0.89 -7.30 -8.53
N GLY A 202 -1.58 -8.35 -8.14
CA GLY A 202 -2.96 -8.29 -7.68
C GLY A 202 -3.63 -9.64 -7.69
N GLN A 203 -4.89 -9.63 -7.24
CA GLN A 203 -5.73 -10.83 -7.17
C GLN A 203 -6.11 -11.32 -8.57
N GLY A 204 -5.87 -12.60 -8.88
CA GLY A 204 -6.19 -13.26 -10.15
C GLY A 204 -5.10 -13.10 -11.23
N GLU A 205 -5.47 -13.28 -12.50
CA GLU A 205 -4.55 -13.38 -13.64
C GLU A 205 -4.43 -12.05 -14.39
N TYR A 206 -3.18 -11.68 -14.73
CA TYR A 206 -2.86 -10.44 -15.48
C TYR A 206 -1.84 -10.70 -16.57
N ASP A 207 -1.98 -9.98 -17.69
CA ASP A 207 -0.90 -9.78 -18.65
C ASP A 207 -0.06 -8.58 -18.21
N LEU A 208 1.26 -8.75 -18.16
CA LEU A 208 2.19 -7.68 -17.82
C LEU A 208 2.83 -7.13 -19.08
N GLU A 209 2.78 -5.82 -19.20
CA GLU A 209 3.41 -5.05 -20.26
C GLU A 209 4.43 -4.09 -19.64
N GLN A 210 5.50 -3.81 -20.34
CA GLN A 210 6.44 -2.71 -20.03
C GLN A 210 6.84 -2.64 -18.55
N VAL A 211 7.38 -3.74 -18.01
CA VAL A 211 8.02 -3.68 -16.68
C VAL A 211 9.18 -2.70 -16.74
N ARG A 212 9.25 -1.79 -15.77
CA ARG A 212 10.23 -0.69 -15.74
C ARG A 212 10.84 -0.55 -14.35
N ILE A 213 12.04 0.02 -14.32
CA ILE A 213 12.62 0.62 -13.12
C ILE A 213 12.51 2.13 -13.32
N GLU A 214 11.67 2.80 -12.52
CA GLU A 214 11.25 4.19 -12.76
C GLU A 214 10.66 4.37 -14.18
N ASP A 215 11.27 5.17 -15.04
CA ASP A 215 10.82 5.38 -16.42
C ASP A 215 11.59 4.53 -17.45
N THR A 216 12.57 3.72 -17.02
CA THR A 216 13.41 2.94 -17.91
C THR A 216 12.88 1.51 -18.04
N PRO A 217 12.62 1.01 -19.27
CA PRO A 217 12.23 -0.39 -19.48
C PRO A 217 13.23 -1.36 -18.88
N ILE A 218 12.76 -2.40 -18.22
CA ILE A 218 13.64 -3.38 -17.54
C ILE A 218 14.53 -4.13 -18.53
N SER A 219 14.09 -4.27 -19.79
CA SER A 219 14.87 -4.86 -20.88
C SER A 219 16.10 -4.05 -21.29
N SER A 220 16.23 -2.81 -20.82
CA SER A 220 17.43 -1.98 -21.01
C SER A 220 18.54 -2.31 -20.03
N PHE A 221 18.31 -3.22 -19.09
CA PHE A 221 19.27 -3.67 -18.09
C PHE A 221 19.60 -5.14 -18.34
N GLU A 222 20.81 -5.43 -18.80
CA GLU A 222 21.27 -6.81 -19.03
C GLU A 222 21.42 -7.60 -17.72
N GLU A 223 21.60 -6.89 -16.61
CA GLU A 223 21.80 -7.41 -15.27
C GLU A 223 20.51 -7.71 -14.50
N VAL A 224 19.34 -7.53 -15.11
CA VAL A 224 18.04 -7.76 -14.47
C VAL A 224 17.31 -8.91 -15.15
N GLN A 225 16.85 -9.85 -14.35
CA GLN A 225 16.02 -10.98 -14.76
C GLN A 225 14.66 -10.88 -14.10
N THR A 226 13.61 -11.23 -14.85
CA THR A 226 12.24 -11.22 -14.36
C THR A 226 11.51 -12.49 -14.69
N GLU A 227 10.60 -12.89 -13.81
CA GLU A 227 9.66 -13.99 -14.01
C GLU A 227 8.27 -13.54 -13.59
N VAL A 228 7.28 -13.79 -14.44
CA VAL A 228 5.88 -13.55 -14.13
C VAL A 228 5.23 -14.89 -13.80
N VAL A 229 4.64 -14.99 -12.61
CA VAL A 229 4.01 -16.20 -12.12
C VAL A 229 2.52 -15.96 -11.97
N GLY A 230 1.70 -16.75 -12.67
CA GLY A 230 0.25 -16.68 -12.58
C GLY A 230 -0.30 -17.30 -11.30
N PRO A 231 -1.61 -17.19 -11.08
CA PRO A 231 -2.29 -17.73 -9.90
C PRO A 231 -1.99 -19.21 -9.64
N GLY A 232 -1.66 -19.55 -8.38
CA GLY A 232 -1.31 -20.90 -7.96
C GLY A 232 0.02 -21.43 -8.50
N GLY A 233 0.79 -20.61 -9.23
CA GLY A 233 2.12 -20.96 -9.71
C GLY A 233 3.21 -20.79 -8.65
N SER A 234 4.40 -21.33 -8.92
CA SER A 234 5.58 -21.22 -8.06
C SER A 234 6.68 -20.42 -8.76
N VAL A 235 7.37 -19.58 -8.02
CA VAL A 235 8.55 -18.84 -8.52
C VAL A 235 9.70 -19.82 -8.72
N THR A 236 10.37 -19.72 -9.87
CA THR A 236 11.52 -20.57 -10.22
C THR A 236 12.83 -19.77 -10.29
N LEU A 237 12.76 -18.46 -10.41
CA LEU A 237 13.91 -17.58 -10.58
C LEU A 237 14.82 -17.54 -9.34
N PHE A 238 14.24 -17.65 -8.15
CA PHE A 238 14.93 -17.68 -6.84
C PHE A 238 13.99 -18.23 -5.74
N GLU A 239 14.59 -18.56 -4.59
CA GLU A 239 13.83 -19.02 -3.42
C GLU A 239 13.11 -17.83 -2.74
N THR A 240 11.83 -17.96 -2.45
CA THR A 240 10.99 -16.85 -2.01
C THR A 240 10.75 -16.81 -0.50
N ASP A 241 10.94 -17.93 0.19
CA ASP A 241 10.72 -18.03 1.64
C ASP A 241 12.06 -17.90 2.38
N VAL A 242 12.58 -16.67 2.42
CA VAL A 242 13.89 -16.34 2.99
C VAL A 242 13.73 -15.37 4.15
N VAL A 243 14.31 -15.72 5.28
CA VAL A 243 14.34 -14.90 6.49
C VAL A 243 15.77 -14.46 6.78
N THR A 244 15.96 -13.18 7.13
CA THR A 244 17.26 -12.63 7.49
C THR A 244 17.28 -12.27 8.97
N ALA A 245 18.34 -12.67 9.69
CA ALA A 245 18.59 -12.29 11.08
C ALA A 245 19.39 -10.97 11.11
N PRO A 246 18.78 -9.83 11.46
CA PRO A 246 19.44 -8.52 11.39
C PRO A 246 20.53 -8.30 12.44
N GLU A 247 20.54 -9.09 13.52
CA GLU A 247 21.43 -8.94 14.67
C GLU A 247 22.90 -9.23 14.33
N VAL A 248 23.14 -9.96 13.25
CA VAL A 248 24.51 -10.36 12.86
C VAL A 248 25.26 -9.29 12.07
N ALA A 249 24.54 -8.30 11.51
CA ALA A 249 25.12 -7.36 10.57
C ALA A 249 26.32 -6.58 11.12
N GLY A 250 27.46 -6.71 10.46
CA GLY A 250 28.67 -5.92 10.76
C GLY A 250 29.52 -6.39 11.93
N GLN A 251 29.23 -7.55 12.54
CA GLN A 251 30.03 -8.10 13.64
C GLN A 251 31.43 -8.50 13.16
N GLU A 252 32.50 -7.93 13.73
CA GLU A 252 33.88 -8.32 13.38
C GLU A 252 34.21 -9.67 14.01
N LEU A 253 34.77 -10.59 13.19
CA LEU A 253 35.26 -11.87 13.66
C LEU A 253 36.73 -11.73 14.11
N LEU A 254 36.97 -12.02 15.39
CA LEU A 254 38.30 -12.05 16.00
C LEU A 254 38.61 -13.48 16.47
N SER A 255 39.89 -13.88 16.38
CA SER A 255 40.34 -15.16 16.90
C SER A 255 40.40 -15.11 18.45
N SER A 256 40.47 -16.29 19.06
CA SER A 256 40.67 -16.36 20.53
C SER A 256 42.02 -15.76 20.97
N ALA A 257 43.00 -15.78 20.09
CA ALA A 257 44.32 -15.17 20.36
C ALA A 257 44.27 -13.64 20.32
N ASP A 258 43.31 -13.07 19.60
CA ASP A 258 43.06 -11.62 19.46
C ASP A 258 42.07 -11.10 20.50
N GLY A 259 41.74 -11.90 21.52
CA GLY A 259 40.78 -11.55 22.56
C GLY A 259 39.30 -11.72 22.13
N GLY A 260 39.06 -12.38 21.01
CA GLY A 260 37.73 -12.74 20.53
C GLY A 260 37.35 -14.19 20.81
N GLY A 261 36.64 -14.81 19.88
CA GLY A 261 36.19 -16.19 19.98
C GLY A 261 34.97 -16.43 19.11
N TRP A 262 34.00 -17.16 19.63
CA TRP A 262 32.72 -17.36 18.96
C TRP A 262 31.89 -16.07 19.01
N ILE A 263 31.42 -15.63 17.84
CA ILE A 263 30.42 -14.58 17.69
C ILE A 263 29.05 -15.24 17.52
N GLY A 264 28.06 -14.79 18.25
CA GLY A 264 26.76 -15.44 18.43
C GLY A 264 26.69 -16.23 19.74
N PRO A 265 25.67 -17.09 19.93
CA PRO A 265 24.75 -17.56 18.90
C PRO A 265 23.69 -16.52 18.52
N PHE A 266 23.27 -16.53 17.27
CA PHE A 266 22.12 -15.77 16.75
C PHE A 266 21.09 -16.72 16.20
N THR A 267 19.82 -16.46 16.49
CA THR A 267 18.69 -17.24 15.97
C THR A 267 18.55 -17.02 14.47
N ALA A 268 18.53 -18.09 13.72
CA ALA A 268 18.54 -18.04 12.24
C ALA A 268 17.13 -17.89 11.66
N ASN A 269 16.11 -18.52 12.27
CA ASN A 269 14.73 -18.49 11.78
C ASN A 269 13.73 -18.37 12.93
N PRO A 270 12.55 -17.76 12.67
CA PRO A 270 11.48 -17.54 13.66
C PRO A 270 10.94 -18.84 14.27
N ALA A 271 10.24 -18.71 15.40
CA ALA A 271 9.46 -19.80 15.97
C ALA A 271 8.40 -20.32 14.98
N ALA A 272 8.07 -21.59 15.09
CA ALA A 272 7.15 -22.31 14.21
C ALA A 272 7.56 -22.34 12.72
N THR A 273 8.85 -22.10 12.41
CA THR A 273 9.40 -22.26 11.06
C THR A 273 10.52 -23.30 11.03
N GLN A 274 10.77 -23.88 9.87
CA GLN A 274 11.85 -24.86 9.66
C GLN A 274 12.74 -24.40 8.51
N ALA A 275 14.02 -24.20 8.78
CA ALA A 275 15.00 -23.87 7.76
C ALA A 275 15.58 -25.15 7.16
N GLY A 276 15.55 -25.28 5.83
CA GLY A 276 16.21 -26.34 5.06
C GLY A 276 17.63 -25.98 4.65
N SER A 277 17.96 -24.68 4.63
CA SER A 277 19.32 -24.18 4.38
C SER A 277 19.60 -22.92 5.16
N LEU A 278 20.87 -22.71 5.51
CA LEU A 278 21.39 -21.51 6.17
C LEU A 278 22.46 -20.89 5.28
N ASP A 279 22.42 -19.59 5.10
CA ASP A 279 23.36 -18.85 4.28
C ASP A 279 24.01 -17.72 5.06
N ILE A 280 25.31 -17.56 4.90
CA ILE A 280 26.16 -16.69 5.68
C ILE A 280 26.98 -15.81 4.77
N ASP A 281 26.81 -14.49 4.91
CA ASP A 281 27.67 -13.54 4.24
C ASP A 281 28.85 -13.16 5.10
N VAL A 282 30.04 -13.20 4.51
CA VAL A 282 31.24 -12.60 5.08
C VAL A 282 31.73 -11.45 4.23
N ILE A 283 32.22 -10.42 4.88
CA ILE A 283 32.69 -9.18 4.22
C ILE A 283 34.11 -8.90 4.68
N PHE A 284 34.99 -8.62 3.72
CA PHE A 284 36.34 -8.13 3.94
C PHE A 284 36.38 -6.65 3.54
N PRO A 285 36.07 -5.72 4.45
CA PRO A 285 35.76 -4.32 4.11
C PRO A 285 36.93 -3.56 3.50
N ARG A 286 38.16 -3.94 3.83
CA ARG A 286 39.39 -3.36 3.28
C ARG A 286 40.08 -4.27 2.27
N GLY A 287 39.41 -5.30 1.78
CA GLY A 287 40.04 -6.36 1.00
C GLY A 287 40.89 -7.30 1.84
N LEU A 288 41.69 -8.12 1.18
CA LEU A 288 42.58 -9.09 1.81
C LEU A 288 43.95 -9.01 1.09
N TYR A 289 44.97 -8.48 1.77
CA TYR A 289 46.28 -8.22 1.19
C TYR A 289 47.32 -7.85 2.24
N TYR A 290 48.58 -7.84 1.80
CA TYR A 290 49.67 -7.15 2.50
C TYR A 290 50.41 -6.26 1.50
N ALA A 291 50.59 -4.97 1.80
CA ALA A 291 51.34 -4.05 0.94
C ALA A 291 52.83 -4.22 1.17
N ASN A 292 53.54 -4.71 0.15
CA ASN A 292 54.98 -4.96 0.19
C ASN A 292 55.82 -3.68 -0.10
N ASP A 293 57.15 -3.76 0.10
CA ASP A 293 58.04 -2.60 -0.07
C ASP A 293 58.19 -2.16 -1.52
N ALA A 294 57.87 -3.04 -2.47
CA ALA A 294 57.90 -2.75 -3.90
C ALA A 294 56.61 -2.06 -4.41
N GLY A 295 55.64 -1.78 -3.54
CA GLY A 295 54.36 -1.16 -3.87
C GLY A 295 53.32 -2.13 -4.42
N GLY A 296 53.61 -3.44 -4.43
CA GLY A 296 52.68 -4.48 -4.79
C GLY A 296 51.84 -4.98 -3.61
N LEU A 297 50.83 -5.80 -3.91
CA LEU A 297 49.99 -6.46 -2.93
C LEU A 297 50.30 -7.96 -2.91
N ASP A 298 50.70 -8.45 -1.76
CA ASP A 298 50.93 -9.88 -1.52
C ASP A 298 49.62 -10.53 -1.02
N THR A 299 49.44 -11.79 -1.39
CA THR A 299 48.26 -12.57 -1.00
C THR A 299 48.22 -12.77 0.51
N ARG A 300 47.04 -12.55 1.07
CA ARG A 300 46.67 -12.95 2.44
C ARG A 300 45.56 -13.98 2.40
N SER A 301 45.60 -14.90 3.33
CA SER A 301 44.59 -15.93 3.54
C SER A 301 43.96 -15.74 4.92
N LEU A 302 42.69 -16.06 5.05
CA LEU A 302 41.93 -16.01 6.27
C LEU A 302 41.05 -17.24 6.37
N GLN A 303 40.86 -17.76 7.60
CA GLN A 303 40.04 -18.94 7.86
C GLN A 303 39.04 -18.69 8.96
N TRP A 304 37.86 -19.23 8.78
CA TRP A 304 36.78 -19.17 9.81
C TRP A 304 35.99 -20.46 9.84
N LYS A 305 35.25 -20.67 10.92
CA LYS A 305 34.43 -21.84 11.16
C LYS A 305 33.00 -21.42 11.42
N VAL A 306 32.07 -22.15 10.85
CA VAL A 306 30.62 -21.97 11.00
C VAL A 306 30.07 -23.15 11.75
N GLN A 307 29.28 -22.86 12.80
CA GLN A 307 28.55 -23.89 13.53
C GLN A 307 27.10 -23.50 13.71
N ALA A 308 26.23 -24.49 13.66
CA ALA A 308 24.82 -24.37 14.03
C ALA A 308 24.42 -25.43 15.05
N ARG A 309 23.37 -25.17 15.80
CA ARG A 309 22.67 -26.16 16.61
C ARG A 309 21.17 -25.96 16.56
N SER A 310 20.43 -27.05 16.72
CA SER A 310 18.97 -27.02 16.76
C SER A 310 18.48 -26.39 18.07
N ILE A 311 17.43 -25.61 17.99
CA ILE A 311 16.69 -25.00 19.10
C ILE A 311 15.19 -25.30 18.93
N ASP A 312 14.46 -25.29 20.05
CA ASP A 312 13.00 -25.37 20.02
C ASP A 312 12.34 -23.99 19.78
N ASP A 313 11.01 -23.92 19.81
CA ASP A 313 10.27 -22.70 19.59
C ASP A 313 10.40 -21.66 20.73
N ASP A 314 10.86 -22.08 21.90
CA ASP A 314 11.20 -21.20 23.02
C ASP A 314 12.66 -20.69 22.96
N GLY A 315 13.43 -21.15 21.94
CA GLY A 315 14.84 -20.78 21.76
C GLY A 315 15.81 -21.60 22.63
N ILE A 316 15.33 -22.70 23.23
CA ILE A 316 16.14 -23.57 24.07
C ILE A 316 16.89 -24.57 23.17
N ALA A 317 18.18 -24.76 23.44
CA ALA A 317 18.99 -25.71 22.68
C ALA A 317 18.52 -27.15 22.86
N VAL A 318 18.22 -27.80 21.74
CA VAL A 318 17.80 -29.22 21.69
C VAL A 318 18.97 -30.10 21.24
N GLY A 319 19.88 -29.57 20.44
CA GLY A 319 21.02 -30.30 19.90
C GLY A 319 22.39 -29.79 20.38
N SER A 320 23.44 -30.52 19.99
CA SER A 320 24.83 -30.08 20.16
C SER A 320 25.28 -29.24 18.96
N TRP A 321 26.35 -28.47 19.12
CA TRP A 321 26.95 -27.68 18.05
C TRP A 321 27.52 -28.61 16.95
N VAL A 322 27.03 -28.42 15.73
CA VAL A 322 27.49 -29.10 14.53
C VAL A 322 28.25 -28.12 13.66
N THR A 323 29.44 -28.51 13.18
CA THR A 323 30.19 -27.71 12.21
C THR A 323 29.56 -27.85 10.85
N LEU A 324 29.07 -26.74 10.30
CA LEU A 324 28.53 -26.66 8.93
C LEU A 324 29.65 -26.55 7.90
N GLY A 325 30.68 -25.72 8.21
CA GLY A 325 31.82 -25.54 7.33
C GLY A 325 33.05 -24.99 8.05
N SER A 326 34.21 -25.21 7.45
CA SER A 326 35.47 -24.55 7.78
C SER A 326 35.99 -23.95 6.50
N GLU A 327 35.82 -22.63 6.37
CA GLU A 327 36.01 -21.90 5.14
C GLU A 327 37.35 -21.18 5.13
N SER A 328 37.87 -20.91 3.96
CA SER A 328 39.07 -20.09 3.74
C SER A 328 38.91 -19.21 2.54
N TYR A 329 39.43 -18.01 2.62
CA TYR A 329 39.48 -17.09 1.48
C TYR A 329 40.86 -16.46 1.35
N SER A 330 41.36 -16.32 0.12
CA SER A 330 42.66 -15.77 -0.17
C SER A 330 42.57 -14.76 -1.30
N ALA A 331 43.17 -13.59 -1.12
CA ALA A 331 43.20 -12.56 -2.14
C ALA A 331 44.46 -11.66 -1.99
N ALA A 332 44.77 -10.91 -3.06
CA ALA A 332 45.78 -9.87 -3.09
C ALA A 332 45.14 -8.57 -3.60
N THR A 333 44.13 -8.07 -2.89
CA THR A 333 43.37 -6.88 -3.29
C THR A 333 43.01 -6.01 -2.09
N ASN A 334 43.10 -4.70 -2.29
CA ASN A 334 42.62 -3.69 -1.33
C ASN A 334 41.16 -3.26 -1.54
N THR A 335 40.53 -3.85 -2.56
CA THR A 335 39.08 -3.64 -2.81
C THR A 335 38.26 -4.53 -1.89
N ALA A 336 37.17 -4.02 -1.35
CA ALA A 336 36.29 -4.80 -0.51
C ALA A 336 35.82 -6.09 -1.22
N GLN A 337 35.89 -7.20 -0.50
CA GLN A 337 35.43 -8.50 -0.97
C GLN A 337 34.24 -8.97 -0.15
N ARG A 338 33.34 -9.71 -0.79
CA ARG A 338 32.13 -10.24 -0.19
C ARG A 338 31.88 -11.65 -0.71
N GLN A 339 31.47 -12.56 0.16
CA GLN A 339 31.20 -13.94 -0.18
C GLN A 339 30.00 -14.45 0.62
N SER A 340 29.12 -15.23 -0.03
CA SER A 340 28.04 -15.97 0.61
C SER A 340 28.32 -17.46 0.61
N PHE A 341 27.99 -18.14 1.72
CA PHE A 341 28.20 -19.57 1.94
C PHE A 341 26.91 -20.21 2.39
N LYS A 342 26.32 -21.04 1.53
CA LYS A 342 25.04 -21.74 1.77
C LYS A 342 25.29 -23.16 2.24
N TYR A 343 24.65 -23.54 3.35
CA TYR A 343 24.74 -24.86 3.97
C TYR A 343 23.36 -25.50 4.03
N THR A 344 23.22 -26.69 3.46
CA THR A 344 21.99 -27.49 3.63
C THR A 344 21.97 -28.12 5.01
N VAL A 345 20.83 -28.01 5.70
CA VAL A 345 20.61 -28.58 7.04
C VAL A 345 19.35 -29.43 7.05
N THR A 346 19.19 -30.29 8.04
CA THR A 346 17.90 -30.97 8.26
C THR A 346 16.85 -29.93 8.61
N PRO A 347 15.63 -29.98 8.04
CA PRO A 347 14.60 -29.00 8.36
C PRO A 347 14.42 -28.83 9.86
N GLY A 348 14.54 -27.59 10.35
CA GLY A 348 14.50 -27.29 11.75
C GLY A 348 14.69 -25.81 12.09
N ARG A 349 14.62 -25.50 13.38
CA ARG A 349 14.96 -24.19 13.89
C ARG A 349 16.38 -24.17 14.42
N TYR A 350 17.15 -23.15 14.08
CA TYR A 350 18.58 -23.10 14.35
C TYR A 350 19.02 -21.79 15.00
N GLU A 351 20.09 -21.89 15.77
CA GLU A 351 20.98 -20.78 16.08
C GLU A 351 22.37 -21.05 15.51
N VAL A 352 23.07 -19.98 15.11
CA VAL A 352 24.33 -20.03 14.38
C VAL A 352 25.39 -19.19 15.08
N ARG A 353 26.64 -19.66 15.00
CA ARG A 353 27.81 -18.91 15.49
C ARG A 353 28.98 -19.08 14.54
N LEU A 354 29.82 -18.03 14.50
CA LEU A 354 31.04 -18.01 13.69
C LEU A 354 32.26 -17.74 14.57
N GLN A 355 33.39 -18.27 14.14
CA GLN A 355 34.67 -18.02 14.76
C GLN A 355 35.75 -17.88 13.71
N ARG A 356 36.58 -16.85 13.83
CA ARG A 356 37.84 -16.75 13.09
C ARG A 356 38.87 -17.69 13.68
N LEU A 357 39.65 -18.39 12.82
CA LEU A 357 40.62 -19.40 13.26
C LEU A 357 42.05 -18.86 13.29
N ASP A 358 42.43 -17.96 12.39
CA ASP A 358 43.76 -17.36 12.32
C ASP A 358 43.82 -16.01 13.06
N THR A 359 45.03 -15.65 13.50
CA THR A 359 45.27 -14.37 14.21
C THR A 359 45.18 -13.20 13.21
N LYS A 360 44.56 -12.09 13.64
CA LYS A 360 44.46 -10.86 12.85
C LYS A 360 45.84 -10.24 12.66
N ASP A 361 46.23 -9.95 11.41
CA ASP A 361 47.39 -9.12 11.13
C ASP A 361 47.08 -7.66 11.50
N SER A 362 47.75 -7.14 12.50
CA SER A 362 47.56 -5.77 13.04
C SER A 362 48.39 -4.72 12.31
N SER A 363 49.21 -5.12 11.32
CA SER A 363 50.00 -4.18 10.53
C SER A 363 49.12 -3.19 9.77
N SER A 364 49.48 -1.92 9.77
CA SER A 364 48.80 -0.89 8.99
C SER A 364 48.88 -1.14 7.46
N ARG A 365 49.82 -2.02 7.04
CA ARG A 365 50.03 -2.43 5.65
C ARG A 365 49.13 -3.61 5.24
N ALA A 366 48.39 -4.21 6.19
CA ALA A 366 47.57 -5.38 5.92
C ALA A 366 46.05 -5.01 5.87
N GLY A 367 45.38 -5.50 4.84
CA GLY A 367 43.94 -5.70 4.85
C GLY A 367 43.67 -7.12 5.33
N HIS A 368 43.21 -7.31 6.58
CA HIS A 368 43.01 -8.62 7.20
C HIS A 368 41.85 -8.63 8.19
N GLU A 369 40.81 -7.86 7.85
CA GLU A 369 39.56 -7.76 8.63
C GLU A 369 38.47 -8.59 7.98
N ILE A 370 37.72 -9.33 8.77
CA ILE A 370 36.53 -10.07 8.35
C ILE A 370 35.35 -9.70 9.24
N ARG A 371 34.20 -9.47 8.63
CA ARG A 371 32.95 -9.21 9.31
C ARG A 371 31.87 -10.19 8.88
N TRP A 372 31.01 -10.53 9.81
CA TRP A 372 29.78 -11.25 9.50
C TRP A 372 28.77 -10.27 8.91
N GLY A 373 28.43 -10.44 7.63
CA GLY A 373 27.59 -9.51 6.87
C GLY A 373 26.10 -9.77 7.04
N ALA A 374 25.70 -11.04 6.93
CA ALA A 374 24.30 -11.45 7.09
C ALA A 374 24.19 -12.93 7.48
N LEU A 375 23.06 -13.29 8.06
CA LEU A 375 22.60 -14.67 8.25
C LEU A 375 21.21 -14.78 7.66
N ARG A 376 21.03 -15.65 6.67
CA ARG A 376 19.76 -15.95 6.03
C ARG A 376 19.38 -17.41 6.26
N SER A 377 18.09 -17.64 6.39
CA SER A 377 17.49 -18.96 6.47
C SER A 377 16.52 -19.13 5.31
N TYR A 378 16.70 -20.18 4.54
CA TYR A 378 15.76 -20.61 3.51
C TYR A 378 14.83 -21.62 4.16
N LEU A 379 13.58 -21.25 4.28
CA LEU A 379 12.60 -22.08 4.96
C LEU A 379 12.24 -23.29 4.09
N ASP A 380 11.94 -24.41 4.76
CA ASP A 380 11.54 -25.62 4.08
C ASP A 380 10.05 -25.54 3.70
N GLY A 381 9.75 -25.86 2.44
CA GLY A 381 8.42 -25.78 1.86
C GLY A 381 8.34 -24.84 0.67
N ALA A 382 7.24 -24.91 -0.04
CA ALA A 382 6.91 -23.98 -1.10
C ALA A 382 5.78 -23.05 -0.60
N PRO A 383 6.00 -21.76 -0.46
CA PRO A 383 4.93 -20.86 -0.04
C PRO A 383 3.81 -20.85 -1.09
N ASP A 384 2.57 -20.97 -0.63
CA ASP A 384 1.38 -20.79 -1.46
C ASP A 384 0.92 -19.34 -1.36
N PHE A 385 1.11 -18.60 -2.44
CA PHE A 385 0.65 -17.21 -2.54
C PHE A 385 -0.82 -17.09 -2.95
N GLY A 386 -1.50 -18.22 -3.20
CA GLY A 386 -2.91 -18.25 -3.56
C GLY A 386 -3.21 -17.75 -4.96
N ASP A 387 -4.42 -17.19 -5.13
CA ASP A 387 -4.93 -16.74 -6.43
C ASP A 387 -4.43 -15.33 -6.79
N VAL A 388 -3.11 -15.15 -6.90
CA VAL A 388 -2.46 -13.88 -7.24
C VAL A 388 -1.47 -14.02 -8.38
N THR A 389 -1.28 -12.96 -9.14
CA THR A 389 -0.16 -12.86 -10.09
C THR A 389 1.03 -12.20 -9.40
N LEU A 390 2.21 -12.82 -9.54
CA LEU A 390 3.46 -12.34 -8.97
C LEU A 390 4.43 -11.89 -10.07
N LEU A 391 5.32 -10.98 -9.71
CA LEU A 391 6.47 -10.57 -10.49
C LEU A 391 7.72 -10.77 -9.63
N ALA A 392 8.54 -11.76 -9.99
CA ALA A 392 9.84 -12.00 -9.38
C ALA A 392 10.91 -11.22 -10.15
N VAL A 393 11.79 -10.53 -9.43
CA VAL A 393 12.85 -9.72 -10.00
C VAL A 393 14.17 -10.01 -9.31
N LYS A 394 15.17 -10.39 -10.10
CA LYS A 394 16.55 -10.60 -9.67
C LYS A 394 17.43 -9.56 -10.33
N MET A 395 18.13 -8.75 -9.55
CA MET A 395 18.98 -7.66 -10.02
C MET A 395 20.42 -7.87 -9.55
N ARG A 396 21.39 -7.74 -10.45
CA ARG A 396 22.81 -7.65 -10.11
C ARG A 396 23.17 -6.17 -9.91
N ALA A 397 23.84 -5.85 -8.83
CA ALA A 397 24.30 -4.49 -8.55
C ALA A 397 25.43 -4.09 -9.52
N THR A 398 25.15 -3.08 -10.34
CA THR A 398 26.09 -2.45 -11.26
C THR A 398 26.11 -0.95 -11.03
N ASP A 399 27.06 -0.25 -11.64
CA ASP A 399 27.12 1.22 -11.56
C ASP A 399 25.83 1.87 -12.06
N ASN A 400 25.20 1.34 -13.11
CA ASN A 400 23.94 1.83 -13.65
C ASN A 400 22.78 1.76 -12.66
N LEU A 401 22.70 0.66 -11.90
CA LEU A 401 21.63 0.46 -10.91
C LEU A 401 21.94 1.10 -9.57
N SER A 402 23.23 1.12 -9.15
CA SER A 402 23.62 1.68 -7.85
C SER A 402 23.64 3.21 -7.81
N GLN A 403 23.84 3.88 -8.94
CA GLN A 403 23.77 5.35 -9.04
C GLN A 403 22.34 5.91 -9.06
N ARG A 404 21.32 5.08 -9.24
CA ARG A 404 19.93 5.52 -9.20
C ARG A 404 19.48 5.76 -7.77
N SER A 405 18.88 6.92 -7.52
CA SER A 405 18.36 7.34 -6.22
C SER A 405 17.16 6.50 -5.77
N SER A 406 16.43 5.91 -6.71
CA SER A 406 15.28 5.04 -6.49
C SER A 406 15.35 3.82 -7.42
N ARG A 407 14.80 2.71 -6.98
CA ARG A 407 14.71 1.46 -7.76
C ARG A 407 13.27 0.94 -7.77
N MET A 408 12.34 1.87 -7.89
CA MET A 408 10.92 1.54 -7.91
C MET A 408 10.55 0.81 -9.19
N ILE A 409 10.03 -0.39 -9.01
CA ILE A 409 9.50 -1.20 -10.11
C ILE A 409 8.07 -0.77 -10.36
N ASN A 410 7.76 -0.55 -11.62
CA ASN A 410 6.41 -0.35 -12.09
C ASN A 410 6.16 -1.17 -13.35
N CYS A 411 4.91 -1.46 -13.62
CA CYS A 411 4.51 -2.16 -14.84
C CYS A 411 3.12 -1.75 -15.29
N ILE A 412 2.87 -1.90 -16.59
CA ILE A 412 1.52 -1.79 -17.14
C ILE A 412 0.93 -3.19 -17.16
N VAL A 413 -0.26 -3.33 -16.59
CA VAL A 413 -0.95 -4.61 -16.49
C VAL A 413 -2.32 -4.54 -17.10
N THR A 414 -2.77 -5.64 -17.70
CA THR A 414 -4.13 -5.81 -18.18
C THR A 414 -4.76 -7.04 -17.52
N ARG A 415 -5.91 -6.85 -16.90
CA ARG A 415 -6.66 -7.94 -16.24
C ARG A 415 -7.15 -8.96 -17.27
N ARG A 416 -6.97 -10.25 -16.95
CA ARG A 416 -7.57 -11.36 -17.69
C ARG A 416 -8.82 -11.84 -16.97
N LEU A 417 -9.94 -11.88 -17.69
CA LEU A 417 -11.22 -12.34 -17.16
C LEU A 417 -11.88 -13.30 -18.15
N PRO A 418 -12.66 -14.27 -17.64
CA PRO A 418 -13.52 -15.06 -18.49
C PRO A 418 -14.64 -14.18 -19.04
N VAL A 419 -14.96 -14.39 -20.31
CA VAL A 419 -16.07 -13.75 -21.04
C VAL A 419 -17.17 -14.76 -21.22
N TRP A 420 -18.42 -14.38 -20.91
CA TRP A 420 -19.55 -15.27 -21.05
C TRP A 420 -20.25 -15.13 -22.40
N ASN A 421 -20.64 -16.28 -22.94
CA ASN A 421 -21.44 -16.38 -24.16
C ASN A 421 -22.62 -17.30 -23.90
N SER A 422 -23.82 -16.93 -24.39
CA SER A 422 -25.05 -17.68 -24.16
C SER A 422 -25.07 -19.10 -24.76
N VAL A 423 -24.18 -19.40 -25.71
CA VAL A 423 -24.08 -20.71 -26.38
C VAL A 423 -22.96 -21.56 -25.78
N THR A 424 -21.80 -20.98 -25.57
CA THR A 424 -20.58 -21.70 -25.15
C THR A 424 -20.26 -21.60 -23.65
N GLY A 425 -20.98 -20.75 -22.90
CA GLY A 425 -20.70 -20.49 -21.50
C GLY A 425 -19.49 -19.56 -21.31
N TRP A 426 -18.75 -19.75 -20.22
CA TRP A 426 -17.56 -18.97 -19.89
C TRP A 426 -16.35 -19.41 -20.71
N SER A 427 -15.63 -18.44 -21.28
CA SER A 427 -14.34 -18.67 -21.93
C SER A 427 -13.22 -18.93 -20.91
N ALA A 428 -12.04 -19.36 -21.39
CA ALA A 428 -10.80 -19.15 -20.63
C ALA A 428 -10.57 -17.63 -20.43
N PRO A 429 -9.81 -17.22 -19.37
CA PRO A 429 -9.51 -15.82 -19.14
C PRO A 429 -8.80 -15.15 -20.31
N VAL A 430 -9.30 -14.00 -20.75
CA VAL A 430 -8.74 -13.19 -21.84
C VAL A 430 -8.48 -11.77 -21.35
N PRO A 431 -7.46 -11.06 -21.86
CA PRO A 431 -7.23 -9.67 -21.52
C PRO A 431 -8.46 -8.82 -21.86
N THR A 432 -8.97 -8.06 -20.92
CA THR A 432 -10.19 -7.28 -21.15
C THR A 432 -10.21 -5.99 -20.34
N ARG A 433 -10.87 -4.98 -20.91
CA ARG A 433 -11.20 -3.70 -20.26
C ARG A 433 -12.70 -3.49 -20.16
N SER A 434 -13.46 -4.54 -20.38
CA SER A 434 -14.92 -4.49 -20.43
C SER A 434 -15.51 -4.16 -19.06
N ILE A 435 -16.44 -3.22 -19.04
CA ILE A 435 -17.26 -2.87 -17.89
C ILE A 435 -18.11 -4.08 -17.45
N ALA A 436 -18.68 -4.82 -18.42
CA ALA A 436 -19.56 -5.96 -18.15
C ALA A 436 -18.82 -7.08 -17.44
N TRP A 437 -17.61 -7.43 -17.91
CA TRP A 437 -16.87 -8.55 -17.35
C TRP A 437 -16.18 -8.20 -16.04
N ALA A 438 -15.79 -6.94 -15.84
CA ALA A 438 -15.39 -6.45 -14.51
C ALA A 438 -16.55 -6.52 -13.50
N PHE A 439 -17.76 -6.15 -13.93
CA PHE A 439 -18.96 -6.27 -13.09
C PHE A 439 -19.31 -7.72 -12.76
N ALA A 440 -19.26 -8.61 -13.76
CA ALA A 440 -19.52 -10.04 -13.59
C ALA A 440 -18.50 -10.68 -12.63
N ASP A 441 -17.21 -10.34 -12.77
CA ASP A 441 -16.16 -10.84 -11.88
C ASP A 441 -16.38 -10.39 -10.42
N ALA A 442 -16.68 -9.11 -10.19
CA ALA A 442 -17.02 -8.60 -8.87
C ALA A 442 -18.26 -9.30 -8.24
N CYS A 443 -19.19 -9.79 -9.06
CA CYS A 443 -20.31 -10.58 -8.56
C CYS A 443 -19.91 -12.03 -8.23
N ARG A 444 -19.03 -12.67 -9.01
CA ARG A 444 -18.74 -14.12 -8.97
C ARG A 444 -17.55 -14.51 -8.10
N SER A 445 -16.51 -13.67 -8.10
CA SER A 445 -15.22 -13.99 -7.48
C SER A 445 -15.29 -14.24 -5.98
N GLN A 446 -14.28 -14.94 -5.45
CA GLN A 446 -14.14 -15.23 -4.03
C GLN A 446 -13.94 -13.97 -3.18
N TYR A 447 -13.29 -12.95 -3.73
CA TYR A 447 -13.10 -11.62 -3.12
C TYR A 447 -14.31 -10.70 -3.33
N GLY A 448 -15.27 -11.09 -4.19
CA GLY A 448 -16.50 -10.37 -4.48
C GLY A 448 -17.72 -10.93 -3.74
N ALA A 449 -18.88 -10.95 -4.42
CA ALA A 449 -20.14 -11.40 -3.83
C ALA A 449 -20.33 -12.91 -3.80
N LYS A 450 -19.48 -13.71 -4.43
CA LYS A 450 -19.58 -15.19 -4.55
C LYS A 450 -20.93 -15.67 -5.07
N LEU A 451 -21.54 -14.93 -6.00
CA LEU A 451 -22.84 -15.28 -6.55
C LEU A 451 -22.71 -16.38 -7.61
N ALA A 452 -23.67 -17.31 -7.58
CA ALA A 452 -23.85 -18.23 -8.70
C ALA A 452 -24.36 -17.51 -9.94
N ASP A 453 -24.04 -18.00 -11.13
CA ASP A 453 -24.40 -17.42 -12.42
C ASP A 453 -25.92 -17.16 -12.56
N ALA A 454 -26.76 -18.04 -12.02
CA ALA A 454 -28.22 -17.89 -12.01
C ALA A 454 -28.70 -16.63 -11.24
N ARG A 455 -27.83 -16.02 -10.45
CA ARG A 455 -28.14 -14.79 -9.71
C ARG A 455 -27.58 -13.52 -10.34
N ILE A 456 -27.09 -13.61 -11.58
CA ILE A 456 -26.53 -12.51 -12.35
C ILE A 456 -27.24 -12.50 -13.70
N ASP A 457 -27.68 -11.34 -14.17
CA ASP A 457 -28.29 -11.19 -15.51
C ASP A 457 -27.21 -11.14 -16.60
N LEU A 458 -26.64 -12.32 -16.90
CA LEU A 458 -25.54 -12.45 -17.87
C LEU A 458 -25.95 -12.04 -19.29
N ASN A 459 -27.22 -12.25 -19.68
CA ASN A 459 -27.71 -11.83 -21.01
C ASN A 459 -27.73 -10.31 -21.15
N ALA A 460 -28.16 -9.60 -20.10
CA ALA A 460 -28.11 -8.14 -20.10
C ALA A 460 -26.65 -7.63 -20.15
N LEU A 461 -25.72 -8.31 -19.46
CA LEU A 461 -24.29 -7.95 -19.51
C LEU A 461 -23.69 -8.12 -20.91
N VAL A 462 -24.03 -9.19 -21.65
CA VAL A 462 -23.59 -9.37 -23.06
C VAL A 462 -24.08 -8.24 -23.94
N ALA A 463 -25.37 -7.89 -23.84
CA ALA A 463 -25.95 -6.82 -24.63
C ALA A 463 -25.31 -5.44 -24.33
N LEU A 464 -25.02 -5.19 -23.07
CA LEU A 464 -24.35 -3.96 -22.63
C LEU A 464 -22.87 -3.95 -23.00
N ASP A 465 -22.19 -5.08 -22.95
CA ASP A 465 -20.80 -5.22 -23.39
C ASP A 465 -20.62 -4.77 -24.83
N GLN A 466 -21.51 -5.27 -25.72
CA GLN A 466 -21.52 -4.82 -27.13
C GLN A 466 -21.77 -3.31 -27.22
N THR A 467 -22.75 -2.79 -26.47
CA THR A 467 -23.07 -1.36 -26.46
C THR A 467 -21.89 -0.50 -26.04
N TRP A 468 -21.17 -0.91 -24.97
CA TRP A 468 -19.99 -0.21 -24.49
C TRP A 468 -18.82 -0.33 -25.45
N ALA A 469 -18.61 -1.52 -26.04
CA ALA A 469 -17.57 -1.73 -27.04
C ALA A 469 -17.77 -0.83 -28.27
N ASP A 470 -19.00 -0.76 -28.81
CA ASP A 470 -19.35 0.12 -29.96
C ASP A 470 -19.12 1.60 -29.67
N ARG A 471 -19.23 2.00 -28.41
CA ARG A 471 -18.98 3.37 -27.92
C ARG A 471 -17.52 3.63 -27.59
N GLY A 472 -16.69 2.59 -27.41
CA GLY A 472 -15.35 2.67 -26.85
C GLY A 472 -15.36 3.07 -25.36
N ASP A 473 -16.36 2.61 -24.61
CA ASP A 473 -16.45 2.80 -23.18
C ASP A 473 -15.76 1.62 -22.46
N GLU A 474 -14.74 1.90 -21.67
CA GLU A 474 -13.91 0.91 -20.99
C GLU A 474 -13.89 1.18 -19.46
N PHE A 475 -13.50 0.16 -18.68
CA PHE A 475 -13.26 0.29 -17.27
C PHE A 475 -11.83 -0.15 -16.91
N SER A 476 -11.08 0.73 -16.28
CA SER A 476 -9.72 0.46 -15.79
C SER A 476 -9.59 1.05 -14.38
N GLY A 477 -9.88 0.24 -13.36
CA GLY A 477 -9.93 0.70 -11.98
C GLY A 477 -9.20 -0.24 -11.03
N ILE A 478 -8.67 0.32 -9.94
CA ILE A 478 -7.95 -0.41 -8.90
C ILE A 478 -8.75 -0.35 -7.60
N PHE A 479 -9.02 -1.51 -7.02
CA PHE A 479 -9.65 -1.68 -5.72
C PHE A 479 -8.60 -2.23 -4.74
N ASP A 480 -8.04 -1.36 -3.93
CA ASP A 480 -6.93 -1.63 -3.00
C ASP A 480 -7.29 -1.35 -1.53
N SER A 481 -8.54 -1.07 -1.28
CA SER A 481 -9.09 -0.80 0.05
C SER A 481 -10.38 -1.57 0.29
N SER A 482 -10.65 -1.89 1.55
CA SER A 482 -11.89 -2.58 1.93
C SER A 482 -13.12 -1.73 1.63
N MET A 483 -14.07 -2.30 0.90
CA MET A 483 -15.36 -1.69 0.60
C MET A 483 -16.45 -2.75 0.45
N THR A 484 -17.70 -2.34 0.43
CA THR A 484 -18.79 -3.26 0.15
C THR A 484 -18.80 -3.64 -1.34
N VAL A 485 -19.18 -4.88 -1.64
CA VAL A 485 -19.33 -5.32 -3.05
C VAL A 485 -20.31 -4.45 -3.80
N TRP A 486 -21.39 -4.02 -3.14
CA TRP A 486 -22.38 -3.13 -3.75
C TRP A 486 -21.79 -1.78 -4.16
N GLU A 487 -20.90 -1.23 -3.36
CA GLU A 487 -20.16 -0.01 -3.71
C GLU A 487 -19.23 -0.24 -4.91
N ALA A 488 -18.51 -1.38 -4.94
CA ALA A 488 -17.66 -1.72 -6.08
C ALA A 488 -18.48 -1.86 -7.36
N LEU A 489 -19.62 -2.55 -7.31
CA LEU A 489 -20.53 -2.68 -8.46
C LEU A 489 -21.06 -1.33 -8.95
N ASN A 490 -21.41 -0.43 -8.03
CA ASN A 490 -21.81 0.94 -8.39
C ASN A 490 -20.69 1.72 -9.08
N ARG A 491 -19.45 1.61 -8.58
CA ARG A 491 -18.29 2.28 -9.18
C ARG A 491 -18.01 1.77 -10.60
N ILE A 492 -18.08 0.44 -10.80
CA ILE A 492 -17.89 -0.18 -12.12
C ILE A 492 -19.00 0.25 -13.08
N ALA A 493 -20.26 0.10 -12.68
CA ALA A 493 -21.42 0.39 -13.52
C ALA A 493 -21.49 1.87 -13.91
N ARG A 494 -21.15 2.79 -13.00
CA ARG A 494 -21.16 4.23 -13.23
C ARG A 494 -20.23 4.67 -14.36
N CYS A 495 -19.09 3.99 -14.53
CA CYS A 495 -18.17 4.28 -15.63
C CYS A 495 -18.82 4.07 -17.01
N GLY A 496 -19.84 3.20 -17.08
CA GLY A 496 -20.63 2.93 -18.27
C GLY A 496 -22.02 3.58 -18.27
N ARG A 497 -22.27 4.60 -17.46
CA ARG A 497 -23.59 5.24 -17.29
C ARG A 497 -24.67 4.24 -16.89
N ALA A 498 -24.36 3.34 -15.97
CA ALA A 498 -25.26 2.29 -15.54
C ALA A 498 -25.37 2.22 -14.02
N VAL A 499 -26.40 1.55 -13.54
CA VAL A 499 -26.64 1.31 -12.12
C VAL A 499 -26.94 -0.17 -11.88
N PRO A 500 -26.40 -0.77 -10.81
CA PRO A 500 -26.77 -2.11 -10.40
C PRO A 500 -28.12 -2.09 -9.66
N VAL A 501 -28.92 -3.11 -9.86
CA VAL A 501 -30.21 -3.28 -9.17
C VAL A 501 -30.38 -4.73 -8.75
N LEU A 502 -30.83 -4.95 -7.53
CA LEU A 502 -31.18 -6.30 -7.04
C LEU A 502 -32.70 -6.50 -7.22
N GLN A 503 -33.08 -7.38 -8.14
CA GLN A 503 -34.48 -7.68 -8.41
C GLN A 503 -34.75 -9.18 -8.31
N GLY A 504 -35.63 -9.59 -7.44
CA GLY A 504 -35.98 -11.00 -7.24
C GLY A 504 -34.79 -11.89 -6.85
N GLY A 505 -33.77 -11.34 -6.18
CA GLY A 505 -32.55 -12.05 -5.82
C GLY A 505 -31.51 -12.17 -6.96
N VAL A 506 -31.77 -11.56 -8.11
CA VAL A 506 -30.85 -11.48 -9.26
C VAL A 506 -30.27 -10.09 -9.32
N VAL A 507 -28.94 -9.99 -9.48
CA VAL A 507 -28.23 -8.74 -9.70
C VAL A 507 -28.35 -8.41 -11.20
N ARG A 508 -28.92 -7.27 -11.49
CA ARG A 508 -29.10 -6.71 -12.84
C ARG A 508 -28.34 -5.41 -12.95
N ILE A 509 -28.08 -5.02 -14.18
CA ILE A 509 -27.45 -3.75 -14.50
C ILE A 509 -28.28 -3.02 -15.56
N PHE A 510 -28.57 -1.77 -15.32
CA PHE A 510 -29.35 -0.94 -16.24
C PHE A 510 -28.52 0.26 -16.66
N ARG A 511 -28.33 0.42 -17.97
CA ARG A 511 -27.71 1.59 -18.55
C ARG A 511 -28.77 2.65 -18.83
N ASP A 512 -28.51 3.89 -18.44
CA ASP A 512 -29.36 5.01 -18.84
C ASP A 512 -29.14 5.31 -20.34
N ALA A 513 -30.22 5.12 -21.11
CA ALA A 513 -30.25 5.27 -22.55
C ALA A 513 -31.65 5.73 -22.98
N VAL A 514 -31.71 6.40 -24.11
CA VAL A 514 -32.99 6.83 -24.72
C VAL A 514 -33.88 5.62 -24.95
N GLN A 515 -35.10 5.69 -24.41
CA GLN A 515 -36.15 4.69 -24.63
C GLN A 515 -37.02 5.17 -25.78
N THR A 516 -37.14 4.37 -26.84
CA THR A 516 -37.95 4.71 -28.03
C THR A 516 -39.43 4.43 -27.83
N LEU A 517 -39.78 3.53 -26.92
CA LEU A 517 -41.16 3.15 -26.64
C LEU A 517 -41.46 3.29 -25.15
N PRO A 518 -42.61 3.91 -24.77
CA PRO A 518 -43.06 3.90 -23.38
C PRO A 518 -43.33 2.45 -22.93
N ILE A 519 -42.81 2.06 -21.77
CA ILE A 519 -43.00 0.73 -21.18
C ILE A 519 -44.13 0.69 -20.16
N ALA A 520 -44.58 1.87 -19.65
CA ALA A 520 -45.67 1.97 -18.71
C ALA A 520 -46.36 3.34 -18.84
N MET A 521 -47.65 3.36 -18.54
CA MET A 521 -48.46 4.59 -18.48
C MET A 521 -49.14 4.65 -17.12
N PHE A 522 -48.95 5.75 -16.40
CA PHE A 522 -49.58 5.98 -15.10
C PHE A 522 -50.64 7.04 -15.19
N GLY A 523 -51.88 6.69 -14.84
CA GLY A 523 -52.99 7.60 -14.77
C GLY A 523 -53.38 7.90 -13.30
N PRO A 524 -54.33 8.83 -13.07
CA PRO A 524 -54.79 9.19 -11.71
C PRO A 524 -55.27 8.01 -10.86
N ARG A 525 -55.74 6.92 -11.51
CA ARG A 525 -56.17 5.69 -10.82
C ARG A 525 -55.02 4.83 -10.28
N ASN A 526 -53.82 4.99 -10.87
CA ASN A 526 -52.61 4.23 -10.48
C ASN A 526 -51.78 4.99 -9.47
N ILE A 527 -51.98 6.29 -9.35
CA ILE A 527 -51.20 7.17 -8.47
C ILE A 527 -51.84 7.22 -7.08
N VAL A 528 -51.09 7.01 -6.03
CA VAL A 528 -51.58 7.15 -4.65
C VAL A 528 -51.96 8.61 -4.41
N LYS A 529 -53.18 8.83 -3.92
CA LYS A 529 -53.71 10.18 -3.69
C LYS A 529 -52.76 10.99 -2.79
N GLY A 530 -52.36 12.17 -3.25
CA GLY A 530 -51.46 13.08 -2.52
C GLY A 530 -49.95 12.76 -2.67
N SER A 531 -49.57 11.71 -3.42
CA SER A 531 -48.16 11.37 -3.64
C SER A 531 -47.54 12.04 -4.88
N PHE A 532 -48.37 12.60 -5.75
CA PHE A 532 -47.91 13.32 -6.93
C PHE A 532 -47.29 14.65 -6.54
N LYS A 533 -46.00 14.81 -6.81
CA LYS A 533 -45.25 16.03 -6.55
C LYS A 533 -44.40 16.33 -7.79
N ILE A 534 -44.50 17.55 -8.28
CA ILE A 534 -43.58 18.08 -9.31
C ILE A 534 -42.70 19.12 -8.64
N GLN A 535 -41.40 19.00 -8.83
CA GLN A 535 -40.44 19.98 -8.38
C GLN A 535 -39.68 20.47 -9.62
N TYR A 536 -39.80 21.75 -9.89
CA TYR A 536 -39.03 22.41 -10.95
C TYR A 536 -37.71 22.92 -10.34
N ILE A 537 -36.60 22.50 -10.89
CA ILE A 537 -35.27 23.03 -10.53
C ILE A 537 -34.92 24.06 -11.60
N MET A 538 -35.00 25.33 -11.20
CA MET A 538 -34.66 26.43 -12.10
C MET A 538 -33.17 26.72 -12.04
N PRO A 539 -32.49 27.01 -13.16
CA PRO A 539 -31.13 27.48 -13.15
C PRO A 539 -30.99 28.75 -12.28
N GLY A 540 -30.08 28.75 -11.34
CA GLY A 540 -29.80 29.86 -10.43
C GLY A 540 -28.32 30.19 -10.41
N GLU A 541 -27.96 31.19 -9.61
CA GLU A 541 -26.54 31.61 -9.49
C GLU A 541 -25.61 30.48 -8.98
N GLU A 542 -26.16 29.49 -8.28
CA GLU A 542 -25.41 28.33 -7.76
C GLU A 542 -25.52 27.09 -8.67
N THR A 543 -26.27 27.14 -9.76
CA THR A 543 -26.41 26.02 -10.69
C THR A 543 -25.17 25.93 -11.58
N ALA A 544 -24.56 24.73 -11.63
CA ALA A 544 -23.45 24.49 -12.54
C ALA A 544 -23.92 24.54 -14.00
N ASP A 545 -23.18 25.24 -14.85
CA ASP A 545 -23.42 25.41 -16.27
C ASP A 545 -22.56 24.49 -17.14
N SER A 546 -21.61 23.81 -16.52
CA SER A 546 -20.66 22.91 -17.16
C SER A 546 -20.17 21.85 -16.15
N VAL A 547 -19.56 20.78 -16.64
CA VAL A 547 -19.02 19.71 -15.80
C VAL A 547 -17.56 19.47 -16.16
N THR A 548 -16.68 19.60 -15.17
CA THR A 548 -15.29 19.19 -15.29
C THR A 548 -15.15 17.78 -14.71
N VAL A 549 -14.85 16.83 -15.60
CA VAL A 549 -14.63 15.43 -15.26
C VAL A 549 -13.15 15.19 -15.03
N THR A 550 -12.80 14.78 -13.82
CA THR A 550 -11.46 14.29 -13.51
C THR A 550 -11.41 12.79 -13.78
N PHE A 551 -10.44 12.36 -14.56
CA PHE A 551 -10.22 10.96 -14.93
C PHE A 551 -8.72 10.64 -14.91
N PHE A 552 -8.35 9.36 -15.04
CA PHE A 552 -6.95 8.94 -15.09
C PHE A 552 -6.53 8.66 -16.54
N ASN A 553 -5.68 9.52 -17.09
CA ASN A 553 -5.34 9.45 -18.53
C ASN A 553 -4.36 8.29 -18.82
N ALA A 554 -4.80 7.29 -19.61
CA ALA A 554 -4.00 6.10 -19.99
C ALA A 554 -2.79 6.41 -20.89
N ARG A 555 -2.65 7.62 -21.44
CA ARG A 555 -1.50 8.02 -22.24
C ARG A 555 -0.36 8.59 -21.38
N THR A 556 -0.74 9.37 -20.36
CA THR A 556 0.23 10.06 -19.48
C THR A 556 0.41 9.36 -18.14
N TRP A 557 -0.49 8.45 -17.79
CA TRP A 557 -0.58 7.78 -16.48
C TRP A 557 -0.65 8.78 -15.31
N LYS A 558 -1.42 9.85 -15.52
CA LYS A 558 -1.64 10.90 -14.53
C LYS A 558 -3.11 11.29 -14.50
N PRO A 559 -3.60 11.83 -13.37
CA PRO A 559 -4.90 12.49 -13.32
C PRO A 559 -4.96 13.61 -14.35
N ASP A 560 -6.08 13.71 -15.05
CA ASP A 560 -6.35 14.71 -16.08
C ASP A 560 -7.79 15.20 -15.97
N GLU A 561 -8.11 16.34 -16.55
CA GLU A 561 -9.43 16.94 -16.46
C GLU A 561 -9.94 17.32 -17.85
N VAL A 562 -11.21 17.04 -18.10
CA VAL A 562 -11.92 17.50 -19.30
C VAL A 562 -13.17 18.25 -18.90
N THR A 563 -13.36 19.46 -19.43
CA THR A 563 -14.58 20.24 -19.20
C THR A 563 -15.56 20.04 -20.34
N ALA A 564 -16.76 19.60 -19.98
CA ALA A 564 -17.87 19.37 -20.89
C ALA A 564 -19.01 20.35 -20.59
N ALA A 565 -19.52 21.01 -21.61
CA ALA A 565 -20.59 21.99 -21.49
C ALA A 565 -21.58 21.85 -22.65
N LEU A 566 -22.84 22.21 -22.43
CA LEU A 566 -23.84 22.33 -23.49
C LEU A 566 -23.50 23.56 -24.35
N SER A 567 -24.04 23.60 -25.57
CA SER A 567 -23.73 24.64 -26.56
C SER A 567 -24.14 26.06 -26.16
N ASP A 568 -25.02 26.18 -25.19
CA ASP A 568 -25.55 27.44 -24.63
C ASP A 568 -24.91 27.84 -23.29
N SER A 569 -23.94 27.08 -22.83
CA SER A 569 -23.25 27.34 -21.55
C SER A 569 -22.15 28.38 -21.71
N ALA A 570 -22.04 29.28 -20.74
CA ALA A 570 -20.96 30.25 -20.64
C ALA A 570 -19.65 29.69 -20.04
N ILE A 571 -19.70 28.46 -19.51
CA ILE A 571 -18.56 27.77 -18.83
C ILE A 571 -17.99 28.60 -17.66
N GLU A 572 -18.85 29.28 -16.92
CA GLU A 572 -18.44 30.12 -15.80
C GLU A 572 -18.42 29.36 -14.46
N LYS A 573 -19.26 28.32 -14.34
CA LYS A 573 -19.51 27.60 -13.09
C LYS A 573 -19.40 26.08 -13.27
N PRO A 574 -18.20 25.51 -13.51
CA PRO A 574 -18.03 24.07 -13.70
C PRO A 574 -18.24 23.30 -12.41
N ALA A 575 -19.11 22.29 -12.42
CA ALA A 575 -19.16 21.26 -11.39
C ALA A 575 -18.04 20.26 -11.57
N LYS A 576 -17.29 19.94 -10.52
CA LYS A 576 -16.22 18.93 -10.59
C LYS A 576 -16.74 17.54 -10.21
N VAL A 577 -16.51 16.57 -11.09
CA VAL A 577 -16.90 15.16 -10.90
C VAL A 577 -15.69 14.27 -11.19
N SER A 578 -15.42 13.30 -10.31
CA SER A 578 -14.42 12.26 -10.59
C SER A 578 -15.09 11.01 -11.14
N LEU A 579 -14.61 10.53 -12.29
CA LEU A 579 -15.11 9.32 -12.94
C LEU A 579 -14.09 8.19 -12.71
N PHE A 580 -14.31 7.42 -11.64
CA PHE A 580 -13.45 6.30 -11.28
C PHE A 580 -13.45 5.22 -12.38
N GLY A 581 -12.26 4.75 -12.74
CA GLY A 581 -12.08 3.69 -13.73
C GLY A 581 -12.19 4.13 -15.19
N CYS A 582 -12.48 5.41 -15.46
CA CYS A 582 -12.35 5.98 -16.80
C CYS A 582 -10.90 6.36 -17.07
N THR A 583 -10.34 5.89 -18.19
CA THR A 583 -8.98 6.19 -18.62
C THR A 583 -8.88 6.82 -19.99
N GLY A 584 -10.04 7.01 -20.65
CA GLY A 584 -10.16 7.62 -21.96
C GLY A 584 -10.77 9.01 -21.91
N GLU A 585 -10.10 10.01 -22.49
CA GLU A 585 -10.59 11.40 -22.57
C GLU A 585 -11.95 11.51 -23.27
N ALA A 586 -12.13 10.80 -24.42
CA ALA A 586 -13.39 10.81 -25.18
C ALA A 586 -14.56 10.22 -24.37
N GLN A 587 -14.33 9.19 -23.54
CA GLN A 587 -15.34 8.65 -22.65
C GLN A 587 -15.67 9.65 -21.53
N ALA A 588 -14.65 10.25 -20.92
CA ALA A 588 -14.83 11.27 -19.88
C ALA A 588 -15.64 12.46 -20.40
N GLN A 589 -15.34 12.93 -21.63
CA GLN A 589 -16.06 14.03 -22.26
C GLN A 589 -17.53 13.67 -22.54
N ARG A 590 -17.82 12.47 -23.07
CA ARG A 590 -19.21 12.01 -23.30
C ARG A 590 -20.02 11.91 -22.02
N GLU A 591 -19.41 11.42 -20.96
CA GLU A 591 -20.08 11.32 -19.66
C GLU A 591 -20.23 12.69 -19.00
N GLY A 592 -19.26 13.60 -19.17
CA GLY A 592 -19.38 14.99 -18.77
C GLY A 592 -20.52 15.73 -19.47
N LEU A 593 -20.68 15.57 -20.79
CA LEU A 593 -21.81 16.14 -21.55
C LEU A 593 -23.17 15.59 -21.06
N TYR A 594 -23.23 14.29 -20.82
CA TYR A 594 -24.43 13.68 -20.25
C TYR A 594 -24.77 14.27 -18.88
N MET A 595 -23.79 14.43 -17.99
CA MET A 595 -23.98 15.03 -16.67
C MET A 595 -24.36 16.52 -16.75
N ALA A 596 -23.79 17.26 -17.69
CA ALA A 596 -24.13 18.66 -17.91
C ALA A 596 -25.59 18.85 -18.38
N GLY A 597 -26.15 17.88 -19.10
CA GLY A 597 -27.56 17.91 -19.51
C GLY A 597 -28.57 17.56 -18.41
N GLN A 598 -28.15 16.92 -17.31
CA GLN A 598 -29.07 16.50 -16.24
C GLN A 598 -29.72 17.65 -15.45
N PRO A 599 -29.05 18.77 -15.13
CA PRO A 599 -29.67 19.88 -14.38
C PRO A 599 -30.84 20.56 -15.10
N VAL A 600 -30.95 20.38 -16.40
CA VAL A 600 -32.01 21.01 -17.21
C VAL A 600 -33.32 20.21 -17.15
N SER A 601 -33.31 19.02 -16.53
CA SER A 601 -34.45 18.11 -16.51
C SER A 601 -35.43 18.40 -15.36
N THR A 602 -36.72 18.17 -15.60
CA THR A 602 -37.77 18.26 -14.57
C THR A 602 -37.85 16.95 -13.79
N GLN A 603 -37.71 17.00 -12.46
CA GLN A 603 -37.91 15.82 -11.61
C GLN A 603 -39.37 15.64 -11.26
N VAL A 604 -39.95 14.48 -11.56
CA VAL A 604 -41.31 14.11 -11.19
C VAL A 604 -41.27 12.95 -10.22
N GLY A 605 -41.75 13.16 -9.01
CA GLY A 605 -41.93 12.13 -7.98
C GLY A 605 -43.37 11.65 -7.93
N LEU A 606 -43.62 10.35 -8.04
CA LEU A 606 -44.95 9.77 -7.85
C LEU A 606 -44.87 8.39 -7.20
N LEU A 607 -45.91 8.05 -6.41
CA LEU A 607 -46.13 6.72 -5.89
C LEU A 607 -47.28 6.07 -6.65
N VAL A 608 -47.09 4.84 -7.13
CA VAL A 608 -48.07 4.15 -7.96
C VAL A 608 -48.62 2.93 -7.23
N ASN A 609 -49.94 2.81 -7.21
CA ASN A 609 -50.65 1.67 -6.62
C ASN A 609 -50.45 0.41 -7.49
N GLY A 610 -50.17 -0.71 -6.86
CA GLY A 610 -50.11 -2.02 -7.54
C GLY A 610 -48.82 -2.33 -8.26
N THR A 611 -47.81 -1.45 -8.22
CA THR A 611 -46.47 -1.77 -8.68
C THR A 611 -45.73 -2.51 -7.57
N ARG A 612 -45.14 -3.65 -7.91
CA ARG A 612 -44.16 -4.25 -7.01
C ARG A 612 -43.03 -3.25 -6.80
N ARG A 613 -42.71 -2.96 -5.55
CA ARG A 613 -41.63 -2.03 -5.14
C ARG A 613 -40.27 -2.34 -5.80
N ASP A 614 -40.15 -3.47 -6.46
CA ASP A 614 -38.92 -4.03 -6.95
C ASP A 614 -38.75 -3.98 -8.49
N ASP A 615 -39.62 -3.24 -9.21
CA ASP A 615 -39.45 -3.06 -10.65
C ASP A 615 -38.61 -1.81 -10.95
N PRO A 616 -37.32 -1.94 -11.29
CA PRO A 616 -36.41 -0.81 -11.51
C PRO A 616 -36.74 0.00 -12.76
N HIS A 617 -37.54 -0.54 -13.67
CA HIS A 617 -38.00 0.19 -14.84
C HIS A 617 -39.02 1.28 -14.53
N LEU A 618 -39.61 1.21 -13.32
CA LEU A 618 -40.61 2.17 -12.86
C LEU A 618 -40.01 3.36 -12.07
N TRP A 619 -38.74 3.28 -11.71
CA TRP A 619 -38.03 4.28 -10.89
C TRP A 619 -36.96 5.04 -11.67
N ARG A 620 -37.15 5.32 -12.94
CA ARG A 620 -36.25 6.23 -13.63
C ARG A 620 -36.66 7.68 -13.40
N PRO A 621 -35.82 8.52 -12.78
CA PRO A 621 -36.00 9.96 -12.86
C PRO A 621 -35.74 10.39 -14.31
N GLY A 622 -36.74 11.06 -14.90
CA GLY A 622 -36.57 11.85 -16.11
C GLY A 622 -36.12 11.11 -17.37
N CYS A 623 -37.04 10.38 -18.05
CA CYS A 623 -36.97 10.33 -19.49
C CYS A 623 -37.68 11.58 -19.99
N ASP A 624 -36.91 12.63 -20.23
CA ASP A 624 -37.43 13.83 -20.86
C ASP A 624 -37.63 13.57 -22.33
N HIS A 625 -38.82 13.91 -22.78
CA HIS A 625 -39.05 14.22 -24.16
C HIS A 625 -38.76 15.71 -24.38
N PRO A 626 -38.22 16.07 -25.58
CA PRO A 626 -37.96 17.45 -25.96
C PRO A 626 -39.18 18.34 -25.95
#